data_7c933e365a77559143a9a09e7ffe5d38
#
_entry.id   7c933e365a77559143a9a09e7ffe5d38
#
_cell.length_a   1.000
_cell.length_b   1.000
_cell.length_c   1.000
_cell.angle_alpha   90.00
_cell.angle_beta   90.00
_cell.angle_gamma   90.00
#
_symmetry.space_group_name_H-M   'P 1'
#
loop_
_entity.id
_entity.type
_entity.pdbx_description
1 polymer ?
#
loop_
_entity_poly.entity_id
_entity_poly.type
_entity_poly.pdbx_seq_one_letter_code
_entity_poly.pdbx_strand_id
1 'polypeptide(L)'
;MTHQRVISIRFWPRAALLAIATLWLAACAQQSPLPLADDSLRPAQPGNFDHVFLPPGERLPRITTLYIEPTQVALSDYWLRDRRADYTQRDLDRIHEDYGRFLDEALREGLTEQTGVTLTENRDEADVIFRPTLRNLNIYAPDLSRPGITRHYTREAGNATFDLVLEDSNGTVLAQFIDHRETQNLTGQAMEWTNRVTNYRHFSRLMDRWTHNLAVYLLIAGAVPEPVE
;
A
#
# COMPACT_ATOMS: atom_id res chain seq x y z
N MET A 1 -26.93 31.28 74.55
CA MET A 1 -26.22 31.89 73.45
C MET A 1 -25.71 30.76 72.53
N THR A 2 -26.46 30.44 71.50
CA THR A 2 -26.20 29.29 70.63
C THR A 2 -25.96 29.81 69.24
N HIS A 3 -24.68 29.73 68.76
CA HIS A 3 -24.28 30.14 67.44
C HIS A 3 -24.56 28.98 66.44
N GLN A 4 -25.55 29.15 65.57
CA GLN A 4 -25.73 28.30 64.38
C GLN A 4 -24.73 28.76 63.30
N ARG A 5 -23.88 27.84 62.85
CA ARG A 5 -23.07 28.03 61.65
C ARG A 5 -23.88 27.57 60.42
N VAL A 6 -24.15 28.50 59.51
CA VAL A 6 -24.74 28.26 58.21
C VAL A 6 -23.65 27.78 57.26
N ILE A 7 -23.75 26.53 56.77
CA ILE A 7 -22.87 25.98 55.73
C ILE A 7 -23.46 26.39 54.37
N SER A 8 -22.77 27.30 53.67
CA SER A 8 -23.10 27.66 52.31
C SER A 8 -22.54 26.65 51.32
N ILE A 9 -23.40 25.86 50.70
CA ILE A 9 -23.05 24.95 49.61
C ILE A 9 -22.86 25.80 48.35
N ARG A 10 -21.59 25.95 47.89
CA ARG A 10 -21.27 26.60 46.61
C ARG A 10 -21.65 25.68 45.48
N PHE A 11 -22.63 26.09 44.67
CA PHE A 11 -22.95 25.47 43.40
C PHE A 11 -21.78 25.65 42.41
N TRP A 12 -21.07 24.58 42.08
CA TRP A 12 -20.14 24.58 40.96
C TRP A 12 -20.91 24.56 39.65
N PRO A 13 -20.60 25.41 38.68
CA PRO A 13 -21.40 25.55 37.49
C PRO A 13 -21.22 24.31 36.59
N ARG A 14 -22.33 23.71 36.22
CA ARG A 14 -22.47 22.61 35.24
C ARG A 14 -21.83 22.90 33.89
N ALA A 15 -21.43 24.14 33.62
CA ALA A 15 -20.72 24.58 32.42
C ALA A 15 -19.29 24.04 32.29
N ALA A 16 -18.60 23.72 33.40
CA ALA A 16 -17.21 23.22 33.36
C ALA A 16 -17.13 21.75 32.89
N LEU A 17 -18.17 20.94 33.14
CA LEU A 17 -18.23 19.53 32.71
C LEU A 17 -18.50 19.38 31.19
N LEU A 18 -19.24 20.31 30.61
CA LEU A 18 -19.50 20.31 29.15
C LEU A 18 -18.28 20.72 28.34
N ALA A 19 -17.44 21.61 28.87
CA ALA A 19 -16.20 22.04 28.18
C ALA A 19 -15.13 20.94 28.14
N ILE A 20 -15.08 20.05 29.13
CA ILE A 20 -14.13 18.91 29.18
C ILE A 20 -14.56 17.81 28.21
N ALA A 21 -15.87 17.57 28.04
CA ALA A 21 -16.37 16.55 27.13
C ALA A 21 -16.13 16.88 25.64
N THR A 22 -16.09 18.18 25.29
CA THR A 22 -15.82 18.60 23.90
C THR A 22 -14.35 18.54 23.52
N LEU A 23 -13.42 18.63 24.46
CA LEU A 23 -11.98 18.44 24.19
C LEU A 23 -11.60 16.98 23.87
N TRP A 24 -12.36 15.99 24.38
CA TRP A 24 -12.07 14.58 24.11
C TRP A 24 -12.52 14.10 22.73
N LEU A 25 -13.45 14.81 22.09
CA LEU A 25 -13.92 14.48 20.73
C LEU A 25 -12.99 14.98 19.63
N ALA A 26 -12.10 15.95 19.91
CA ALA A 26 -11.15 16.48 18.94
C ALA A 26 -9.88 15.64 18.78
N ALA A 27 -9.64 14.66 19.65
CA ALA A 27 -8.40 13.87 19.67
C ALA A 27 -8.41 12.65 18.71
N CYS A 28 -9.53 12.35 18.03
CA CYS A 28 -9.66 11.15 17.21
C CYS A 28 -9.40 11.36 15.70
N ALA A 29 -8.88 12.49 15.25
CA ALA A 29 -8.75 12.80 13.83
C ALA A 29 -7.32 13.10 13.37
N GLN A 30 -6.30 12.57 14.02
CA GLN A 30 -4.94 12.60 13.49
C GLN A 30 -4.61 11.27 12.81
N GLN A 31 -5.33 10.96 11.73
CA GLN A 31 -4.77 10.07 10.72
C GLN A 31 -3.64 10.85 10.05
N SER A 32 -2.41 10.31 10.11
CA SER A 32 -1.31 10.87 9.33
C SER A 32 -1.75 10.98 7.88
N PRO A 33 -1.61 12.15 7.24
CA PRO A 33 -2.03 12.30 5.86
C PRO A 33 -1.30 11.28 5.01
N LEU A 34 -2.03 10.63 4.08
CA LEU A 34 -1.41 9.74 3.10
C LEU A 34 -0.38 10.56 2.32
N PRO A 35 0.83 10.01 2.09
CA PRO A 35 1.83 10.71 1.30
C PRO A 35 1.36 10.75 -0.16
N LEU A 36 0.82 11.86 -0.58
CA LEU A 36 0.44 12.10 -1.97
C LEU A 36 1.67 12.43 -2.81
N ALA A 37 1.67 11.94 -4.05
CA ALA A 37 2.71 12.24 -5.03
C ALA A 37 2.66 13.71 -5.48
N ASP A 38 1.47 14.31 -5.45
CA ASP A 38 1.23 15.71 -5.79
C ASP A 38 0.09 16.28 -4.93
N ASP A 39 0.26 17.50 -4.42
CA ASP A 39 -0.71 18.19 -3.57
C ASP A 39 -2.00 18.59 -4.33
N SER A 40 -1.98 18.60 -5.65
CA SER A 40 -3.17 18.88 -6.49
C SER A 40 -4.14 17.71 -6.54
N LEU A 41 -3.71 16.50 -6.27
CA LEU A 41 -4.52 15.28 -6.34
C LEU A 41 -5.70 15.33 -5.36
N ARG A 42 -6.83 14.79 -5.79
CA ARG A 42 -8.06 14.66 -4.99
C ARG A 42 -8.57 13.23 -5.02
N PRO A 43 -9.24 12.77 -3.95
CA PRO A 43 -9.84 11.45 -3.90
C PRO A 43 -10.80 11.22 -5.06
N ALA A 44 -10.68 10.07 -5.71
CA ALA A 44 -11.54 9.60 -6.78
C ALA A 44 -12.25 8.30 -6.37
N GLN A 45 -13.02 7.70 -7.27
CA GLN A 45 -13.65 6.39 -7.02
C GLN A 45 -12.54 5.33 -6.87
N PRO A 46 -12.47 4.65 -5.72
CA PRO A 46 -11.33 3.78 -5.43
C PRO A 46 -11.36 2.44 -6.15
N GLY A 47 -12.51 2.01 -6.70
CA GLY A 47 -12.64 0.66 -7.25
C GLY A 47 -12.34 -0.41 -6.19
N ASN A 48 -11.36 -1.27 -6.48
CA ASN A 48 -10.89 -2.32 -5.57
C ASN A 48 -9.62 -1.92 -4.78
N PHE A 49 -9.25 -0.64 -4.79
CA PHE A 49 -8.13 -0.09 -4.00
C PHE A 49 -8.65 0.59 -2.72
N ASP A 50 -7.78 0.77 -1.74
CA ASP A 50 -8.13 1.57 -0.57
C ASP A 50 -8.30 3.04 -0.94
N HIS A 51 -7.42 3.56 -1.81
CA HIS A 51 -7.45 4.94 -2.27
C HIS A 51 -7.01 5.07 -3.72
N VAL A 52 -7.71 5.92 -4.46
CA VAL A 52 -7.32 6.41 -5.78
C VAL A 52 -7.42 7.92 -5.77
N PHE A 53 -6.42 8.57 -6.33
CA PHE A 53 -6.34 10.03 -6.44
C PHE A 53 -6.11 10.43 -7.89
N LEU A 54 -6.83 11.47 -8.33
CA LEU A 54 -6.72 12.06 -9.66
C LEU A 54 -6.62 13.59 -9.54
N PRO A 55 -6.08 14.30 -10.54
CA PRO A 55 -6.23 15.74 -10.64
C PRO A 55 -7.72 16.15 -10.72
N PRO A 56 -8.12 17.31 -10.17
CA PRO A 56 -9.52 17.71 -10.12
C PRO A 56 -10.16 17.86 -11.49
N GLY A 57 -11.28 17.14 -11.72
CA GLY A 57 -12.03 17.21 -12.97
C GLY A 57 -11.41 16.47 -14.16
N GLU A 58 -10.28 15.83 -13.96
CA GLU A 58 -9.59 15.07 -15.01
C GLU A 58 -9.98 13.59 -15.01
N ARG A 59 -9.79 12.97 -16.16
CA ARG A 59 -9.88 11.53 -16.37
C ARG A 59 -8.51 11.04 -16.80
N LEU A 60 -8.24 9.76 -16.56
CA LEU A 60 -7.05 9.14 -17.10
C LEU A 60 -7.01 9.29 -18.63
N PRO A 61 -5.86 9.66 -19.20
CA PRO A 61 -5.68 9.71 -20.63
C PRO A 61 -5.76 8.30 -21.23
N ARG A 62 -5.88 8.21 -22.55
CA ARG A 62 -5.75 6.93 -23.25
C ARG A 62 -4.30 6.49 -23.23
N ILE A 63 -4.05 5.29 -22.73
CA ILE A 63 -2.74 4.67 -22.59
C ILE A 63 -2.65 3.54 -23.62
N THR A 64 -1.78 3.66 -24.59
CA THR A 64 -1.49 2.61 -25.58
C THR A 64 -0.09 2.06 -25.38
N THR A 65 0.85 2.92 -24.97
CA THR A 65 2.24 2.57 -24.70
C THR A 65 2.61 2.92 -23.27
N LEU A 66 3.15 1.96 -22.56
CA LEU A 66 3.43 2.06 -21.14
C LEU A 66 4.89 1.74 -20.84
N TYR A 67 5.56 2.58 -20.05
CA TYR A 67 6.84 2.30 -19.44
C TYR A 67 6.65 2.03 -17.94
N ILE A 68 7.23 0.95 -17.44
CA ILE A 68 7.19 0.62 -16.00
C ILE A 68 8.59 0.80 -15.45
N GLU A 69 8.76 1.78 -14.56
CA GLU A 69 10.01 1.96 -13.81
C GLU A 69 10.23 0.76 -12.87
N PRO A 70 11.50 0.43 -12.56
CA PRO A 70 11.78 -0.60 -11.57
C PRO A 70 11.15 -0.28 -10.22
N THR A 71 10.44 -1.25 -9.62
CA THR A 71 9.77 -1.09 -8.33
C THR A 71 10.73 -0.72 -7.23
N GLN A 72 10.43 0.36 -6.53
CA GLN A 72 11.10 0.69 -5.28
C GLN A 72 10.49 -0.11 -4.12
N VAL A 73 11.34 -0.63 -3.23
CA VAL A 73 10.89 -1.40 -2.07
C VAL A 73 11.34 -0.72 -0.78
N ALA A 74 10.39 -0.53 0.14
CA ALA A 74 10.66 -0.01 1.47
C ALA A 74 10.10 -0.97 2.53
N LEU A 75 11.00 -1.54 3.33
CA LEU A 75 10.65 -2.33 4.51
C LEU A 75 9.98 -1.42 5.55
N SER A 76 9.06 -1.95 6.36
CA SER A 76 8.46 -1.14 7.41
C SER A 76 9.47 -0.83 8.51
N ASP A 77 9.42 0.38 9.06
CA ASP A 77 10.29 0.82 10.15
C ASP A 77 10.16 -0.08 11.37
N TYR A 78 8.94 -0.56 11.65
CA TYR A 78 8.66 -1.50 12.72
C TYR A 78 9.40 -2.82 12.51
N TRP A 79 9.31 -3.40 11.30
CA TRP A 79 9.98 -4.64 10.93
C TRP A 79 11.51 -4.49 11.01
N LEU A 80 12.04 -3.38 10.49
CA LEU A 80 13.47 -3.07 10.56
C LEU A 80 13.96 -2.97 12.00
N ARG A 81 13.22 -2.27 12.87
CA ARG A 81 13.59 -2.13 14.27
C ARG A 81 13.65 -3.47 14.99
N ASP A 82 12.65 -4.34 14.75
CA ASP A 82 12.49 -5.59 15.49
C ASP A 82 13.31 -6.75 14.92
N ARG A 83 13.61 -6.71 13.61
CA ARG A 83 14.23 -7.82 12.88
C ARG A 83 15.63 -7.52 12.34
N ARG A 84 16.08 -6.27 12.35
CA ARG A 84 17.35 -5.85 11.73
C ARG A 84 18.55 -6.67 12.19
N ALA A 85 18.57 -7.08 13.45
CA ALA A 85 19.66 -7.87 14.02
C ALA A 85 19.75 -9.30 13.46
N ASP A 86 18.65 -9.85 12.95
CA ASP A 86 18.59 -11.21 12.40
C ASP A 86 19.07 -11.28 10.94
N TYR A 87 19.20 -10.12 10.25
CA TYR A 87 19.48 -10.02 8.83
C TYR A 87 20.83 -9.35 8.56
N THR A 88 21.58 -9.92 7.62
CA THR A 88 22.78 -9.27 7.07
C THR A 88 22.35 -8.19 6.05
N GLN A 89 23.27 -7.27 5.71
CA GLN A 89 22.99 -6.30 4.65
C GLN A 89 22.67 -7.00 3.32
N ARG A 90 23.38 -8.08 3.00
CA ARG A 90 23.11 -8.90 1.80
C ARG A 90 21.70 -9.51 1.79
N ASP A 91 21.17 -9.91 2.94
CA ASP A 91 19.79 -10.41 3.03
C ASP A 91 18.78 -9.30 2.75
N LEU A 92 19.04 -8.08 3.26
CA LEU A 92 18.18 -6.92 3.01
C LEU A 92 18.22 -6.49 1.54
N ASP A 93 19.42 -6.41 0.95
CA ASP A 93 19.59 -6.07 -0.47
C ASP A 93 18.84 -7.07 -1.37
N ARG A 94 18.95 -8.36 -1.06
CA ARG A 94 18.23 -9.42 -1.76
C ARG A 94 16.70 -9.29 -1.59
N ILE A 95 16.21 -8.93 -0.40
CA ILE A 95 14.78 -8.71 -0.18
C ILE A 95 14.29 -7.56 -1.06
N HIS A 96 15.00 -6.44 -1.10
CA HIS A 96 14.65 -5.31 -1.96
C HIS A 96 14.60 -5.73 -3.44
N GLU A 97 15.62 -6.44 -3.91
CA GLU A 97 15.72 -6.93 -5.29
C GLU A 97 14.62 -7.94 -5.63
N ASP A 98 14.44 -8.99 -4.82
CA ASP A 98 13.47 -10.06 -5.08
C ASP A 98 12.03 -9.51 -5.07
N TYR A 99 11.63 -8.75 -4.06
CA TYR A 99 10.25 -8.24 -3.94
C TYR A 99 9.94 -7.14 -4.95
N GLY A 100 10.93 -6.32 -5.33
CA GLY A 100 10.80 -5.37 -6.44
C GLY A 100 10.56 -6.09 -7.76
N ARG A 101 11.40 -7.06 -8.07
CA ARG A 101 11.28 -7.89 -9.28
C ARG A 101 9.92 -8.63 -9.35
N PHE A 102 9.41 -9.16 -8.24
CA PHE A 102 8.10 -9.85 -8.23
C PHE A 102 6.96 -8.91 -8.61
N LEU A 103 6.96 -7.67 -8.14
CA LEU A 103 5.94 -6.70 -8.53
C LEU A 103 6.12 -6.24 -9.99
N ASP A 104 7.35 -6.05 -10.44
CA ASP A 104 7.64 -5.70 -11.83
C ASP A 104 7.16 -6.80 -12.80
N GLU A 105 7.44 -8.07 -12.50
CA GLU A 105 6.98 -9.22 -13.28
C GLU A 105 5.45 -9.26 -13.32
N ALA A 106 4.79 -9.18 -12.16
CA ALA A 106 3.33 -9.20 -12.08
C ALA A 106 2.68 -8.07 -12.87
N LEU A 107 3.20 -6.83 -12.78
CA LEU A 107 2.68 -5.68 -13.54
C LEU A 107 2.89 -5.87 -15.04
N ARG A 108 4.08 -6.29 -15.48
CA ARG A 108 4.39 -6.48 -16.89
C ARG A 108 3.54 -7.57 -17.52
N GLU A 109 3.53 -8.75 -16.92
CA GLU A 109 2.77 -9.90 -17.41
C GLU A 109 1.26 -9.62 -17.36
N GLY A 110 0.75 -9.25 -16.19
CA GLY A 110 -0.69 -9.11 -15.99
C GLY A 110 -1.32 -7.96 -16.76
N LEU A 111 -0.63 -6.82 -16.95
CA LEU A 111 -1.15 -5.74 -17.80
C LEU A 111 -1.14 -6.11 -19.28
N THR A 112 -0.09 -6.78 -19.75
CA THR A 112 -0.01 -7.24 -21.14
C THR A 112 -1.09 -8.29 -21.46
N GLU A 113 -1.34 -9.22 -20.51
CA GLU A 113 -2.35 -10.27 -20.71
C GLU A 113 -3.79 -9.76 -20.60
N GLN A 114 -4.04 -8.80 -19.71
CA GLN A 114 -5.40 -8.37 -19.35
C GLN A 114 -5.85 -7.11 -20.07
N THR A 115 -4.95 -6.41 -20.75
CA THR A 115 -5.25 -5.17 -21.48
C THR A 115 -4.57 -5.20 -22.86
N GLY A 116 -4.92 -4.27 -23.74
CA GLY A 116 -4.28 -4.11 -25.04
C GLY A 116 -3.10 -3.14 -25.04
N VAL A 117 -2.47 -2.87 -23.87
CA VAL A 117 -1.31 -1.97 -23.79
C VAL A 117 -0.06 -2.62 -24.34
N THR A 118 0.81 -1.81 -24.95
CA THR A 118 2.16 -2.23 -25.35
C THR A 118 3.17 -1.72 -24.34
N LEU A 119 4.02 -2.59 -23.84
CA LEU A 119 5.15 -2.18 -23.00
C LEU A 119 6.31 -1.70 -23.85
N THR A 120 6.95 -0.60 -23.44
CA THR A 120 8.20 -0.11 -24.04
C THR A 120 9.31 -0.12 -23.00
N GLU A 121 10.55 -0.33 -23.47
CA GLU A 121 11.76 -0.17 -22.65
C GLU A 121 12.34 1.26 -22.75
N ASN A 122 11.75 2.11 -23.58
CA ASN A 122 12.16 3.50 -23.75
C ASN A 122 11.12 4.42 -23.09
N ARG A 123 11.52 5.10 -22.01
CA ARG A 123 10.67 6.02 -21.27
C ARG A 123 10.08 7.13 -22.15
N ASP A 124 10.85 7.62 -23.13
CA ASP A 124 10.45 8.74 -23.99
C ASP A 124 9.40 8.34 -25.05
N GLU A 125 9.19 7.04 -25.27
CA GLU A 125 8.19 6.51 -26.18
C GLU A 125 6.85 6.16 -25.50
N ALA A 126 6.80 6.26 -24.17
CA ALA A 126 5.62 5.91 -23.40
C ALA A 126 4.60 7.04 -23.36
N ASP A 127 3.32 6.70 -23.50
CA ASP A 127 2.22 7.62 -23.23
C ASP A 127 2.15 7.93 -21.73
N VAL A 128 2.38 6.88 -20.92
CA VAL A 128 2.33 6.96 -19.45
C VAL A 128 3.47 6.15 -18.85
N ILE A 129 4.00 6.68 -17.76
CA ILE A 129 5.06 6.07 -16.95
C ILE A 129 4.43 5.59 -15.64
N PHE A 130 4.61 4.32 -15.32
CA PHE A 130 4.25 3.76 -14.03
C PHE A 130 5.47 3.77 -13.11
N ARG A 131 5.30 4.32 -11.92
CA ARG A 131 6.30 4.35 -10.86
C ARG A 131 5.80 3.57 -9.64
N PRO A 132 5.97 2.24 -9.64
CA PRO A 132 5.53 1.40 -8.54
C PRO A 132 6.46 1.50 -7.33
N THR A 133 5.85 1.51 -6.16
CA THR A 133 6.55 1.42 -4.87
C THR A 133 5.85 0.40 -3.99
N LEU A 134 6.60 -0.55 -3.46
CA LEU A 134 6.14 -1.48 -2.45
C LEU A 134 6.55 -0.94 -1.09
N ARG A 135 5.62 -0.32 -0.37
CA ARG A 135 5.89 0.30 0.94
C ARG A 135 5.45 -0.56 2.11
N ASN A 136 6.02 -0.27 3.27
CA ASN A 136 5.67 -0.93 4.53
C ASN A 136 5.71 -2.46 4.44
N LEU A 137 6.67 -2.99 3.68
CA LEU A 137 6.83 -4.44 3.53
C LEU A 137 7.20 -5.06 4.88
N ASN A 138 6.33 -5.95 5.36
CA ASN A 138 6.54 -6.79 6.53
C ASN A 138 6.57 -8.26 6.09
N ILE A 139 7.61 -8.98 6.46
CA ILE A 139 7.75 -10.42 6.21
C ILE A 139 7.70 -11.11 7.57
N TYR A 140 6.66 -11.92 7.82
CA TYR A 140 6.40 -12.49 9.14
C TYR A 140 7.36 -13.62 9.51
N ALA A 141 7.71 -14.46 8.54
CA ALA A 141 8.70 -15.50 8.73
C ALA A 141 10.06 -15.07 8.20
N PRO A 142 11.16 -15.53 8.82
CA PRO A 142 12.50 -15.18 8.36
C PRO A 142 12.75 -15.56 6.90
N ASP A 143 13.08 -14.56 6.09
CA ASP A 143 13.53 -14.69 4.70
C ASP A 143 15.05 -14.64 4.64
N LEU A 144 15.70 -15.64 5.27
CA LEU A 144 17.15 -15.71 5.38
C LEU A 144 17.75 -16.60 4.30
N SER A 145 18.96 -16.26 3.85
CA SER A 145 19.74 -17.08 2.90
C SER A 145 20.20 -18.40 3.52
N ARG A 146 20.21 -18.50 4.86
CA ARG A 146 20.63 -19.69 5.58
C ARG A 146 19.43 -20.40 6.19
N PRO A 147 19.35 -21.75 6.11
CA PRO A 147 18.31 -22.50 6.80
C PRO A 147 18.41 -22.25 8.31
N GLY A 148 17.35 -21.70 8.90
CA GLY A 148 17.24 -21.60 10.36
C GLY A 148 16.97 -22.98 10.97
N ILE A 149 17.42 -23.19 12.22
CA ILE A 149 17.12 -24.39 13.01
C ILE A 149 15.63 -24.41 13.42
N THR A 150 15.01 -23.24 13.49
CA THR A 150 13.62 -23.05 13.94
C THR A 150 12.66 -23.05 12.75
N ARG A 151 11.61 -23.87 12.83
CA ARG A 151 10.51 -23.85 11.87
C ARG A 151 9.49 -22.81 12.31
N HIS A 152 9.16 -21.89 11.42
CA HIS A 152 8.13 -20.89 11.64
C HIS A 152 6.83 -21.33 10.95
N TYR A 153 5.73 -21.24 11.68
CA TYR A 153 4.39 -21.49 11.16
C TYR A 153 3.57 -20.24 11.30
N THR A 154 3.06 -19.72 10.20
CA THR A 154 2.22 -18.51 10.17
C THR A 154 0.97 -18.76 9.33
N ARG A 155 -0.04 -17.92 9.52
CA ARG A 155 -1.24 -17.92 8.67
C ARG A 155 -1.02 -17.09 7.42
N GLU A 156 -0.34 -15.98 7.56
CA GLU A 156 0.03 -15.06 6.50
C GLU A 156 1.56 -14.98 6.38
N ALA A 157 2.06 -14.74 5.18
CA ALA A 157 3.49 -14.53 4.96
C ALA A 157 3.93 -13.11 5.31
N GLY A 158 2.99 -12.15 5.31
CA GLY A 158 3.26 -10.76 5.62
C GLY A 158 2.21 -9.81 5.08
N ASN A 159 2.55 -8.54 5.05
CA ASN A 159 1.74 -7.49 4.42
C ASN A 159 2.63 -6.47 3.70
N ALA A 160 2.02 -5.69 2.82
CA ALA A 160 2.66 -4.58 2.15
C ALA A 160 1.63 -3.55 1.66
N THR A 161 2.11 -2.37 1.31
CA THR A 161 1.33 -1.32 0.66
C THR A 161 1.82 -1.13 -0.77
N PHE A 162 0.95 -1.38 -1.73
CA PHE A 162 1.12 -1.00 -3.11
C PHE A 162 0.87 0.49 -3.25
N ASP A 163 1.81 1.22 -3.81
CA ASP A 163 1.70 2.64 -4.13
C ASP A 163 2.20 2.86 -5.55
N LEU A 164 1.28 3.16 -6.46
CA LEU A 164 1.57 3.36 -7.86
C LEU A 164 1.24 4.79 -8.26
N VAL A 165 2.24 5.50 -8.75
CA VAL A 165 2.08 6.82 -9.35
C VAL A 165 2.14 6.67 -10.88
N LEU A 166 1.17 7.27 -11.56
CA LEU A 166 1.13 7.41 -13.01
C LEU A 166 1.56 8.83 -13.39
N GLU A 167 2.51 8.94 -14.31
CA GLU A 167 3.00 10.22 -14.83
C GLU A 167 2.92 10.24 -16.36
N ASP A 168 2.77 11.43 -16.92
CA ASP A 168 3.00 11.65 -18.36
C ASP A 168 4.51 11.72 -18.67
N SER A 169 4.85 11.82 -19.95
CA SER A 169 6.26 11.97 -20.40
C SER A 169 6.95 13.22 -19.88
N ASN A 170 6.21 14.23 -19.40
CA ASN A 170 6.74 15.47 -18.84
C ASN A 170 6.93 15.40 -17.31
N GLY A 171 6.52 14.28 -16.69
CA GLY A 171 6.56 14.10 -15.24
C GLY A 171 5.34 14.68 -14.50
N THR A 172 4.26 15.02 -15.22
CA THR A 172 3.00 15.45 -14.59
C THR A 172 2.28 14.25 -14.01
N VAL A 173 1.90 14.31 -12.74
CA VAL A 173 1.18 13.23 -12.08
C VAL A 173 -0.26 13.15 -12.58
N LEU A 174 -0.63 12.01 -13.14
CA LEU A 174 -1.95 11.72 -13.70
C LEU A 174 -2.85 10.98 -12.72
N ALA A 175 -2.29 10.15 -11.85
CA ALA A 175 -3.01 9.39 -10.84
C ALA A 175 -2.07 8.85 -9.77
N GLN A 176 -2.66 8.50 -8.62
CA GLN A 176 -2.00 7.66 -7.61
C GLN A 176 -2.97 6.62 -7.09
N PHE A 177 -2.51 5.37 -7.01
CA PHE A 177 -3.24 4.23 -6.45
C PHE A 177 -2.54 3.75 -5.20
N ILE A 178 -3.28 3.61 -4.10
CA ILE A 178 -2.74 3.13 -2.83
C ILE A 178 -3.63 2.00 -2.32
N ASP A 179 -3.01 0.87 -1.97
CA ASP A 179 -3.72 -0.28 -1.41
C ASP A 179 -2.85 -1.05 -0.42
N HIS A 180 -3.35 -1.27 0.78
CA HIS A 180 -2.68 -2.04 1.81
C HIS A 180 -3.33 -3.41 1.97
N ARG A 181 -2.55 -4.49 1.86
CA ARG A 181 -3.06 -5.86 2.01
C ARG A 181 -2.12 -6.74 2.80
N GLU A 182 -2.73 -7.68 3.52
CA GLU A 182 -2.06 -8.87 4.00
C GLU A 182 -2.10 -9.98 2.93
N THR A 183 -1.05 -10.81 2.92
CA THR A 183 -1.04 -12.01 2.11
C THR A 183 -2.07 -13.00 2.64
N GLN A 184 -2.83 -13.64 1.75
CA GLN A 184 -3.85 -14.61 2.14
C GLN A 184 -3.31 -16.03 2.04
N ASN A 185 -3.55 -16.83 3.09
CA ASN A 185 -3.34 -18.27 3.05
C ASN A 185 -4.54 -18.95 2.36
N LEU A 186 -4.28 -19.75 1.31
CA LEU A 186 -5.32 -20.49 0.58
C LEU A 186 -5.90 -21.67 1.35
N THR A 187 -5.20 -22.18 2.36
CA THR A 187 -5.64 -23.32 3.18
C THR A 187 -6.60 -22.92 4.30
N GLY A 188 -7.13 -21.70 4.25
CA GLY A 188 -8.02 -21.16 5.27
C GLY A 188 -7.27 -20.78 6.55
N GLN A 189 -7.77 -21.21 7.73
CA GLN A 189 -7.17 -20.83 9.02
C GLN A 189 -5.97 -21.71 9.43
N ALA A 190 -5.55 -22.67 8.61
CA ALA A 190 -4.44 -23.55 8.95
C ALA A 190 -3.10 -22.80 8.92
N MET A 191 -2.25 -23.03 9.93
CA MET A 191 -0.87 -22.53 9.91
C MET A 191 -0.06 -23.31 8.88
N GLU A 192 0.65 -22.61 8.01
CA GLU A 192 1.57 -23.20 7.03
C GLU A 192 3.02 -23.00 7.50
N TRP A 193 3.87 -23.99 7.22
CA TRP A 193 5.31 -23.81 7.41
C TRP A 193 5.81 -22.73 6.46
N THR A 194 6.21 -21.63 7.04
CA THR A 194 6.59 -20.43 6.29
C THR A 194 8.10 -20.37 6.14
N ASN A 195 8.53 -20.28 4.91
CA ASN A 195 9.91 -20.14 4.48
C ASN A 195 9.96 -19.21 3.25
N ARG A 196 11.15 -19.00 2.70
CA ARG A 196 11.33 -18.14 1.52
C ARG A 196 10.43 -18.52 0.33
N VAL A 197 10.25 -19.82 0.06
CA VAL A 197 9.44 -20.28 -1.08
C VAL A 197 7.95 -20.00 -0.84
N THR A 198 7.47 -20.25 0.38
CA THR A 198 6.08 -19.95 0.73
C THR A 198 5.82 -18.45 0.80
N ASN A 199 6.75 -17.65 1.33
CA ASN A 199 6.67 -16.18 1.28
C ASN A 199 6.53 -15.70 -0.17
N TYR A 200 7.42 -16.13 -1.06
CA TYR A 200 7.37 -15.81 -2.48
C TYR A 200 5.98 -16.10 -3.07
N ARG A 201 5.48 -17.31 -2.92
CA ARG A 201 4.17 -17.70 -3.47
C ARG A 201 3.00 -16.85 -2.95
N HIS A 202 3.03 -16.47 -1.66
CA HIS A 202 1.99 -15.63 -1.08
C HIS A 202 2.05 -14.19 -1.58
N PHE A 203 3.25 -13.62 -1.65
CA PHE A 203 3.43 -12.25 -2.15
C PHE A 203 3.19 -12.14 -3.65
N SER A 204 3.58 -13.12 -4.47
CA SER A 204 3.26 -13.13 -5.90
C SER A 204 1.75 -13.06 -6.13
N ARG A 205 0.95 -13.87 -5.43
CA ARG A 205 -0.52 -13.80 -5.53
C ARG A 205 -1.09 -12.46 -5.10
N LEU A 206 -0.49 -11.81 -4.12
CA LEU A 206 -0.90 -10.48 -3.71
C LEU A 206 -0.63 -9.47 -4.83
N MET A 207 0.55 -9.55 -5.46
CA MET A 207 0.94 -8.69 -6.57
C MET A 207 0.07 -8.93 -7.82
N ASP A 208 -0.22 -10.18 -8.15
CA ASP A 208 -1.16 -10.55 -9.21
C ASP A 208 -2.55 -9.95 -8.98
N ARG A 209 -3.03 -9.95 -7.72
CA ARG A 209 -4.31 -9.33 -7.37
C ARG A 209 -4.27 -7.81 -7.58
N TRP A 210 -3.20 -7.13 -7.16
CA TRP A 210 -3.07 -5.70 -7.39
C TRP A 210 -3.05 -5.37 -8.88
N THR A 211 -2.30 -6.13 -9.66
CA THR A 211 -2.24 -5.97 -11.12
C THR A 211 -3.59 -6.21 -11.77
N HIS A 212 -4.30 -7.26 -11.37
CA HIS A 212 -5.65 -7.52 -11.85
C HIS A 212 -6.62 -6.36 -11.53
N ASN A 213 -6.62 -5.87 -10.30
CA ASN A 213 -7.45 -4.74 -9.88
C ASN A 213 -7.12 -3.48 -10.70
N LEU A 214 -5.83 -3.26 -10.99
CA LEU A 214 -5.38 -2.14 -11.80
C LEU A 214 -5.86 -2.27 -13.25
N ALA A 215 -5.67 -3.43 -13.88
CA ALA A 215 -6.16 -3.70 -15.24
C ALA A 215 -7.67 -3.45 -15.35
N VAL A 216 -8.45 -4.00 -14.42
CA VAL A 216 -9.91 -3.79 -14.37
C VAL A 216 -10.26 -2.31 -14.18
N TYR A 217 -9.57 -1.60 -13.30
CA TYR A 217 -9.80 -0.17 -13.10
C TYR A 217 -9.54 0.63 -14.39
N LEU A 218 -8.41 0.40 -15.04
CA LEU A 218 -8.02 1.09 -16.27
C LEU A 218 -8.98 0.79 -17.43
N LEU A 219 -9.46 -0.46 -17.55
CA LEU A 219 -10.46 -0.85 -18.55
C LEU A 219 -11.81 -0.16 -18.32
N ILE A 220 -12.32 -0.16 -17.07
CA ILE A 220 -13.58 0.51 -16.71
C ILE A 220 -13.48 2.02 -16.94
N ALA A 221 -12.33 2.62 -16.66
CA ALA A 221 -12.07 4.03 -16.92
C ALA A 221 -11.95 4.36 -18.42
N GLY A 222 -11.88 3.36 -19.29
CA GLY A 222 -11.62 3.53 -20.72
C GLY A 222 -10.22 4.06 -21.03
N ALA A 223 -9.30 3.91 -20.07
CA ALA A 223 -7.94 4.41 -20.19
C ALA A 223 -7.04 3.50 -21.03
N VAL A 224 -7.33 2.21 -21.11
CA VAL A 224 -6.55 1.23 -21.88
C VAL A 224 -7.41 0.53 -22.92
N PRO A 225 -6.81 0.02 -24.02
CA PRO A 225 -7.52 -0.83 -24.98
C PRO A 225 -7.89 -2.18 -24.34
N GLU A 226 -8.95 -2.81 -24.84
CA GLU A 226 -9.26 -4.20 -24.50
C GLU A 226 -8.18 -5.14 -25.07
N PRO A 227 -7.94 -6.29 -24.42
CA PRO A 227 -7.00 -7.29 -24.94
C PRO A 227 -7.45 -7.78 -26.31
N VAL A 228 -6.49 -8.05 -27.19
CA VAL A 228 -6.76 -8.64 -28.50
C VAL A 228 -6.91 -10.14 -28.31
N GLU A 229 -8.07 -10.71 -28.71
CA GLU A 229 -8.35 -12.15 -28.71
C GLU A 229 -7.39 -12.95 -29.61
#